data_7390959954780e3071cdc802b3d94316
#
_entry.id   7390959954780e3071cdc802b3d94316
#
_cell.length_a   1.000
_cell.length_b   1.000
_cell.length_c   1.000
_cell.angle_alpha   90.00
_cell.angle_beta   90.00
_cell.angle_gamma   90.00
#
_symmetry.space_group_name_H-M   'P 1'
#
loop_
_entity.id
_entity.type
_entity.pdbx_description
1 polymer ?
#
loop_
_entity_poly.entity_id
_entity_poly.type
_entity_poly.pdbx_seq_one_letter_code
_entity_poly.pdbx_strand_id
1 'polypeptide(L)' 'MNAKEIRELTLSELNEKLADLKDQLFKLRFQLAINQLENPMSIVAVKKDIARVKTIIRETEIKNSNNA' A
#
# COMPACT_ATOMS: atom_id res chain seq x y z
N MET A 1 -1.46 -4.85 -8.10
CA MET A 1 -1.81 -5.59 -6.87
C MET A 1 -3.29 -5.94 -6.89
N ASN A 2 -3.62 -7.20 -6.63
CA ASN A 2 -4.99 -7.70 -6.70
C ASN A 2 -5.64 -7.61 -5.30
N ALA A 3 -6.84 -7.01 -5.22
CA ALA A 3 -7.55 -6.87 -3.94
C ALA A 3 -7.84 -8.21 -3.27
N LYS A 4 -8.13 -9.23 -4.06
CA LYS A 4 -8.38 -10.58 -3.54
C LYS A 4 -7.16 -11.14 -2.80
N GLU A 5 -5.98 -10.98 -3.39
CA GLU A 5 -4.73 -11.44 -2.78
C GLU A 5 -4.46 -10.69 -1.48
N ILE A 6 -4.72 -9.39 -1.46
CA ILE A 6 -4.51 -8.56 -0.27
C ILE A 6 -5.44 -9.00 0.86
N ARG A 7 -6.69 -9.35 0.53
CA ARG A 7 -7.67 -9.77 1.54
C ARG A 7 -7.32 -11.11 2.20
N GLU A 8 -6.47 -11.90 1.58
CA GLU A 8 -6.01 -13.16 2.15
C GLU A 8 -4.91 -12.98 3.19
N LEU A 9 -4.33 -11.77 3.28
CA LEU A 9 -3.26 -11.48 4.22
C LEU A 9 -3.79 -11.21 5.63
N THR A 10 -2.99 -11.55 6.63
CA THR A 10 -3.31 -11.20 8.02
C THR A 10 -3.12 -9.69 8.23
N LEU A 11 -3.68 -9.16 9.31
CA LEU A 11 -3.52 -7.74 9.64
C LEU A 11 -2.05 -7.36 9.78
N SER A 12 -1.24 -8.23 10.39
CA SER A 12 0.19 -8.01 10.52
C SER A 12 0.88 -7.93 9.15
N GLU A 13 0.54 -8.85 8.26
CA GLU A 13 1.08 -8.86 6.90
C GLU A 13 0.63 -7.62 6.10
N LEU A 14 -0.60 -7.18 6.29
CA LEU A 14 -1.12 -5.97 5.65
C LEU A 14 -0.34 -4.74 6.10
N ASN A 15 -0.04 -4.64 7.39
CA ASN A 15 0.73 -3.52 7.94
C ASN A 15 2.17 -3.52 7.39
N GLU A 16 2.78 -4.69 7.27
CA GLU A 16 4.11 -4.82 6.67
C GLU A 16 4.09 -4.41 5.20
N LYS A 17 3.07 -4.85 4.48
CA LYS A 17 2.89 -4.49 3.07
C LYS A 17 2.75 -2.98 2.91
N LEU A 18 1.97 -2.35 3.79
CA LEU A 18 1.79 -0.90 3.77
C LEU A 18 3.12 -0.17 4.02
N ALA A 19 3.92 -0.64 4.98
CA ALA A 19 5.22 -0.04 5.26
C ALA A 19 6.15 -0.15 4.04
N ASP A 20 6.18 -1.31 3.39
CA ASP A 20 6.99 -1.52 2.19
C ASP A 20 6.56 -0.58 1.06
N LEU A 21 5.26 -0.42 0.85
CA LEU A 21 4.74 0.46 -0.19
C LEU A 21 5.07 1.92 0.09
N LYS A 22 5.00 2.35 1.34
CA LYS A 22 5.37 3.71 1.74
C LYS A 22 6.86 3.96 1.50
N ASP A 23 7.70 2.96 1.77
CA ASP A 23 9.14 3.05 1.53
C ASP A 23 9.41 3.17 0.03
N GLN A 24 8.74 2.37 -0.79
CA GLN A 24 8.83 2.47 -2.25
C GLN A 24 8.42 3.85 -2.75
N LEU A 25 7.34 4.40 -2.21
CA LEU A 25 6.87 5.73 -2.60
C LEU A 25 7.92 6.80 -2.26
N PHE A 26 8.50 6.70 -1.07
CA PHE A 26 9.56 7.63 -0.66
C PHE A 26 10.74 7.58 -1.62
N LYS A 27 11.19 6.39 -1.99
CA LYS A 27 12.30 6.23 -2.91
C LYS A 27 11.99 6.78 -4.31
N LEU A 28 10.77 6.54 -4.79
CA LEU A 28 10.34 7.05 -6.10
C LEU A 28 10.26 8.57 -6.10
N ARG A 29 9.77 9.17 -5.03
CA ARG A 29 9.71 10.63 -4.89
C ARG A 29 11.11 11.24 -4.86
N PHE A 30 12.04 10.58 -4.18
CA PHE A 30 13.42 11.01 -4.15
C PHE A 30 14.03 10.97 -5.56
N GLN A 31 13.83 9.89 -6.29
CA GLN A 31 14.30 9.76 -7.66
C GLN A 31 13.71 10.83 -8.57
N LEU A 32 12.44 11.17 -8.39
CA LEU A 32 11.81 12.24 -9.15
C LEU A 32 12.45 13.59 -8.84
N ALA A 33 12.74 13.86 -7.56
CA ALA A 33 13.34 15.12 -7.13
C ALA A 33 14.72 15.34 -7.71
N ILE A 34 15.48 14.26 -7.95
CA ILE A 34 16.83 14.36 -8.54
C ILE A 34 16.83 14.07 -10.06
N ASN A 35 15.65 14.03 -10.67
CA ASN A 35 15.49 13.79 -12.12
C ASN A 35 16.03 12.43 -12.58
N GLN A 36 15.97 11.41 -11.75
CA GLN A 36 16.41 10.06 -12.10
C GLN A 36 15.27 9.05 -12.23
N LEU A 37 14.03 9.51 -12.14
CA LEU A 37 12.88 8.64 -12.31
C LEU A 37 12.48 8.58 -13.77
N GLU A 38 12.57 7.38 -14.36
CA GLU A 38 12.25 7.17 -15.77
C GLU A 38 10.76 7.24 -16.06
N ASN A 39 9.94 6.72 -15.12
CA ASN A 39 8.50 6.63 -15.33
C ASN A 39 7.74 7.19 -14.12
N PRO A 40 7.26 8.45 -14.20
CA PRO A 40 6.49 9.06 -13.11
C PRO A 40 5.20 8.32 -12.77
N MET A 41 4.67 7.54 -13.70
CA MET A 41 3.45 6.76 -13.46
C MET A 41 3.65 5.68 -12.40
N SER A 42 4.89 5.29 -12.11
CA SER A 42 5.16 4.35 -11.02
C SER A 42 4.74 4.91 -9.67
N ILE A 43 4.84 6.23 -9.47
CA ILE A 43 4.36 6.88 -8.24
C ILE A 43 2.86 6.73 -8.11
N VAL A 44 2.11 6.93 -9.19
CA VAL A 44 0.66 6.77 -9.20
C VAL A 44 0.27 5.34 -8.87
N ALA A 45 0.96 4.37 -9.47
CA ALA A 45 0.69 2.96 -9.21
C ALA A 45 0.91 2.59 -7.74
N VAL A 46 2.01 3.05 -7.15
CA VAL A 46 2.30 2.77 -5.73
C VAL A 46 1.27 3.45 -4.84
N LYS A 47 0.87 4.68 -5.14
CA LYS A 47 -0.17 5.37 -4.37
C LYS A 47 -1.50 4.61 -4.39
N LYS A 48 -1.88 4.06 -5.54
CA LYS A 48 -3.08 3.25 -5.66
C LYS A 48 -2.99 1.98 -4.82
N ASP A 49 -1.84 1.33 -4.83
CA ASP A 49 -1.61 0.14 -4.02
C ASP A 49 -1.70 0.46 -2.52
N ILE A 50 -1.11 1.59 -2.10
CA ILE A 50 -1.21 2.04 -0.71
C ILE A 50 -2.68 2.25 -0.32
N ALA A 51 -3.46 2.91 -1.17
CA ALA A 51 -4.88 3.14 -0.92
C ALA A 51 -5.65 1.84 -0.78
N ARG A 52 -5.36 0.86 -1.63
CA ARG A 52 -6.01 -0.47 -1.57
C ARG A 52 -5.69 -1.18 -0.26
N VAL A 53 -4.41 -1.20 0.13
CA VAL A 53 -4.00 -1.86 1.37
C VAL A 53 -4.62 -1.17 2.57
N LYS A 54 -4.63 0.15 2.60
CA LYS A 54 -5.27 0.92 3.69
C LYS A 54 -6.76 0.60 3.80
N THR A 55 -7.45 0.52 2.67
CA THR A 55 -8.88 0.21 2.63
C THR A 55 -9.13 -1.18 3.22
N ILE A 56 -8.32 -2.15 2.86
CA ILE A 56 -8.49 -3.53 3.34
C ILE A 56 -8.13 -3.64 4.81
N ILE A 57 -7.10 -2.92 5.28
CA ILE A 57 -6.79 -2.84 6.71
C ILE A 57 -7.99 -2.31 7.47
N ARG A 58 -8.59 -1.23 6.99
CA ARG A 58 -9.77 -0.63 7.62
C ARG A 58 -10.94 -1.60 7.64
N GLU A 59 -11.20 -2.30 6.54
CA GLU A 59 -12.25 -3.32 6.48
C GLU A 59 -12.02 -4.43 7.50
N THR A 60 -10.78 -4.89 7.62
CA THR A 60 -10.40 -5.94 8.56
C THR A 60 -10.60 -5.49 10.01
N GLU A 61 -10.19 -4.26 10.33
CA GLU A 61 -10.36 -3.69 11.67
C GLU A 61 -11.84 -3.54 12.04
N ILE A 62 -12.66 -3.06 11.11
CA ILE A 62 -14.10 -2.92 11.32
C ILE A 62 -14.74 -4.28 11.53
N LYS A 63 -14.38 -5.26 10.73
CA LYS A 63 -14.89 -6.62 10.83
C LYS A 63 -14.54 -7.24 12.18
N ASN A 64 -13.31 -7.05 12.64
CA ASN A 64 -12.88 -7.55 13.94
C ASN A 64 -13.62 -6.86 15.08
N SER A 65 -13.87 -5.55 14.97
CA SER A 65 -14.65 -4.81 15.96
C SER A 65 -16.09 -5.29 16.03
N ASN A 66 -16.70 -5.57 14.88
CA ASN A 66 -18.08 -6.02 14.81
C ASN A 66 -18.28 -7.44 15.38
N ASN A 67 -17.21 -8.20 15.44
CA ASN A 67 -17.24 -9.56 15.99
C ASN A 67 -16.94 -9.62 17.48
N ALA A 68 -16.70 -8.48 18.08
CA ALA A 68 -16.35 -8.38 19.49
C ALA A 68 -17.58 -8.46 20.40
#